data_15efdf533447c4da7196fa9bf81971ce
#
_entry.id   15efdf533447c4da7196fa9bf81971ce
#
_cell.length_a   1.000
_cell.length_b   1.000
_cell.length_c   1.000
_cell.angle_alpha   90.00
_cell.angle_beta   90.00
_cell.angle_gamma   90.00
#
_symmetry.space_group_name_H-M   'P 1'
#
loop_
_entity.id
_entity.type
_entity.pdbx_description
1 polymer ?
#
loop_
_entity_poly.entity_id
_entity_poly.type
_entity_poly.pdbx_seq_one_letter_code
_entity_poly.pdbx_strand_id
1 'polypeptide(L)'
;MEKLAFKLLGLISLSLGLPENRFNLFFEESTNFIRLKHYPPCPIPHLALGVGRHKDGGALTILAQDDVGGLEVKRKTDGEWIRVKPTPDAYIINVGDIIQVPPKNFEL
;
A
#
# COMPACT_ATOMS: atom_id res chain seq x y z
N MET A 1 -1.42 8.78 12.56
CA MET A 1 -1.08 7.85 11.46
C MET A 1 0.01 6.86 11.81
N GLU A 2 1.04 7.30 12.48
CA GLU A 2 2.12 6.39 12.86
C GLU A 2 1.64 5.30 13.80
N LYS A 3 0.79 5.65 14.76
CA LYS A 3 0.17 4.66 15.65
C LYS A 3 -0.65 3.64 14.89
N LEU A 4 -1.41 4.09 13.90
CA LEU A 4 -2.20 3.21 13.05
C LEU A 4 -1.30 2.26 12.26
N ALA A 5 -0.22 2.78 11.71
CA ALA A 5 0.72 1.97 10.93
C ALA A 5 1.33 0.84 11.77
N PHE A 6 1.79 1.15 12.98
CA PHE A 6 2.36 0.13 13.85
C PHE A 6 1.32 -0.88 14.30
N LYS A 7 0.10 -0.45 14.55
CA LYS A 7 -0.99 -1.37 14.88
C LYS A 7 -1.27 -2.33 13.74
N LEU A 8 -1.29 -1.82 12.50
CA LEU A 8 -1.51 -2.65 11.32
C LEU A 8 -0.35 -3.63 11.11
N LEU A 9 0.88 -3.19 11.32
CA LEU A 9 2.03 -4.08 11.24
C LEU A 9 1.94 -5.19 12.27
N GLY A 10 1.48 -4.88 13.48
CA GLY A 10 1.24 -5.88 14.51
C GLY A 10 0.23 -6.93 14.08
N LEU A 11 -0.88 -6.50 13.48
CA LEU A 11 -1.90 -7.40 12.98
C LEU A 11 -1.38 -8.26 11.83
N ILE A 12 -0.58 -7.69 10.94
CA ILE A 12 0.05 -8.45 9.85
C ILE A 12 0.98 -9.51 10.42
N SER A 13 1.78 -9.17 11.43
CA SER A 13 2.65 -10.13 12.09
C SER A 13 1.87 -11.29 12.66
N LEU A 14 0.79 -11.01 13.37
CA LEU A 14 -0.07 -12.05 13.94
C LEU A 14 -0.67 -12.93 12.86
N SER A 15 -1.08 -12.35 11.75
CA SER A 15 -1.66 -13.12 10.63
C SER A 15 -0.66 -14.08 10.00
N LEU A 16 0.63 -13.80 10.12
CA LEU A 16 1.70 -14.66 9.62
C LEU A 16 2.21 -15.64 10.67
N GLY A 17 1.58 -15.67 11.85
CA GLY A 17 2.03 -16.54 12.93
C GLY A 17 3.27 -16.04 13.66
N LEU A 18 3.57 -14.76 13.51
CA LEU A 18 4.73 -14.13 14.14
C LEU A 18 4.31 -13.35 15.39
N PRO A 19 5.26 -13.05 16.30
CA PRO A 19 4.96 -12.18 17.44
C PRO A 19 4.46 -10.81 16.98
N GLU A 20 3.56 -10.21 17.72
CA GLU A 20 2.96 -8.93 17.36
C GLU A 20 3.98 -7.83 17.11
N ASN A 21 5.07 -7.83 17.86
CA ASN A 21 6.10 -6.81 17.75
C ASN A 21 7.23 -7.15 16.77
N ARG A 22 7.03 -8.17 15.93
CA ARG A 22 8.06 -8.67 15.01
C ARG A 22 8.66 -7.58 14.12
N PHE A 23 7.81 -6.69 13.61
CA PHE A 23 8.26 -5.65 12.70
C PHE A 23 8.64 -4.35 13.38
N ASN A 24 8.35 -4.18 14.67
CA ASN A 24 8.63 -2.92 15.36
C ASN A 24 10.10 -2.56 15.35
N LEU A 25 10.97 -3.53 15.59
CA LEU A 25 12.42 -3.30 15.60
C LEU A 25 12.96 -2.88 14.24
N PHE A 26 12.33 -3.36 13.16
CA PHE A 26 12.76 -3.01 11.81
C PHE A 26 12.33 -1.60 11.41
N PHE A 27 11.23 -1.10 11.98
CA PHE A 27 10.63 0.15 11.55
C PHE A 27 10.63 1.23 12.62
N GLU A 28 11.30 0.98 13.75
CA GLU A 28 11.35 1.92 14.86
C GLU A 28 11.95 3.26 14.45
N GLU A 29 12.98 3.24 13.63
CA GLU A 29 13.62 4.45 13.12
C GLU A 29 13.32 4.68 11.63
N SER A 30 12.21 4.14 11.16
CA SER A 30 11.85 4.25 9.76
C SER A 30 11.51 5.70 9.37
N THR A 31 11.75 6.00 8.11
CA THR A 31 11.37 7.28 7.54
C THR A 31 9.91 7.22 7.12
N ASN A 32 9.14 8.18 7.61
CA ASN A 32 7.74 8.34 7.22
C ASN A 32 7.60 9.63 6.44
N PHE A 33 6.74 9.60 5.42
CA PHE A 33 6.43 10.82 4.66
C PHE A 33 4.97 10.81 4.22
N ILE A 34 4.46 12.02 4.02
CA ILE A 34 3.11 12.22 3.51
C ILE A 34 3.23 12.92 2.17
N ARG A 35 2.51 12.42 1.19
CA ARG A 35 2.42 13.06 -0.12
C ARG A 35 0.99 13.49 -0.38
N LEU A 36 0.85 14.71 -0.88
CA LEU A 36 -0.42 15.21 -1.37
C LEU A 36 -0.30 15.27 -2.89
N LYS A 37 -1.16 14.56 -3.58
CA LYS A 37 -1.12 14.47 -5.04
C LYS A 37 -2.39 15.01 -5.64
N HIS A 38 -2.25 15.84 -6.66
CA HIS A 38 -3.37 16.35 -7.44
C HIS A 38 -3.11 16.03 -8.91
N TYR A 39 -4.05 15.32 -9.51
CA TYR A 39 -4.00 14.98 -10.92
C TYR A 39 -5.04 15.81 -11.66
N PRO A 40 -4.62 16.86 -12.39
CA PRO A 40 -5.58 17.65 -13.15
C PRO A 40 -6.16 16.85 -14.31
N PRO A 41 -7.30 17.24 -14.86
CA PRO A 41 -7.84 16.60 -16.05
C PRO A 41 -6.80 16.56 -17.16
N CYS A 42 -6.65 15.42 -17.80
CA CYS A 42 -5.70 15.26 -18.90
C CYS A 42 -6.43 15.36 -20.24
N PRO A 43 -6.05 16.31 -21.10
CA PRO A 43 -6.71 16.46 -22.41
C PRO A 43 -6.41 15.33 -23.37
N ILE A 44 -5.34 14.55 -23.13
CA ILE A 44 -4.94 13.45 -24.00
C ILE A 44 -4.67 12.20 -23.12
N PRO A 45 -5.73 11.57 -22.55
CA PRO A 45 -5.55 10.49 -21.58
C PRO A 45 -4.81 9.27 -22.11
N HIS A 46 -4.90 8.99 -23.39
CA HIS A 46 -4.23 7.83 -23.98
C HIS A 46 -2.71 8.01 -24.15
N LEU A 47 -2.21 9.23 -23.95
CA LEU A 47 -0.77 9.52 -24.06
C LEU A 47 -0.10 9.75 -22.71
N ALA A 48 -0.88 9.79 -21.62
CA ALA A 48 -0.33 10.11 -20.30
C ALA A 48 -1.00 9.31 -19.20
N LEU A 49 -0.21 8.90 -18.23
CA LEU A 49 -0.67 8.29 -17.00
C LEU A 49 -0.25 9.17 -15.83
N GLY A 50 -1.06 9.22 -14.78
CA GLY A 50 -0.68 9.92 -13.56
C GLY A 50 0.51 9.24 -12.91
N VAL A 51 0.34 7.97 -12.57
CA VAL A 51 1.41 7.10 -12.10
C VAL A 51 1.25 5.78 -12.82
N GLY A 52 2.32 5.32 -13.45
CA GLY A 52 2.30 4.06 -14.15
C GLY A 52 2.35 2.87 -13.20
N ARG A 53 2.35 1.68 -13.77
CA ARG A 53 2.47 0.44 -13.02
C ARG A 53 3.73 0.46 -12.15
N HIS A 54 3.57 0.16 -10.87
CA HIS A 54 4.69 0.11 -9.93
C HIS A 54 4.35 -0.75 -8.73
N LYS A 55 5.34 -1.01 -7.90
CA LYS A 55 5.18 -1.58 -6.56
C LYS A 55 5.67 -0.56 -5.56
N ASP A 56 5.03 -0.53 -4.41
CA ASP A 56 5.47 0.35 -3.34
C ASP A 56 6.69 -0.24 -2.64
N GLY A 57 7.71 0.59 -2.45
CA GLY A 57 8.98 0.13 -1.88
C GLY A 57 9.04 0.06 -0.38
N GLY A 58 8.05 0.60 0.33
CA GLY A 58 8.05 0.63 1.78
C GLY A 58 7.39 -0.58 2.42
N ALA A 59 7.06 -0.44 3.71
CA ALA A 59 6.37 -1.49 4.46
C ALA A 59 4.86 -1.41 4.27
N LEU A 60 4.28 -0.24 4.53
CA LEU A 60 2.84 0.00 4.40
C LEU A 60 2.60 1.31 3.68
N THR A 61 1.58 1.31 2.84
CA THR A 61 1.02 2.52 2.26
C THR A 61 -0.41 2.67 2.76
N ILE A 62 -0.72 3.84 3.30
CA ILE A 62 -2.07 4.21 3.72
C ILE A 62 -2.52 5.32 2.80
N LEU A 63 -3.53 5.05 1.99
CA LEU A 63 -3.96 5.94 0.92
C LEU A 63 -5.38 6.42 1.16
N ALA A 64 -5.56 7.74 1.08
CA ALA A 64 -6.88 8.35 1.01
C ALA A 64 -7.10 8.87 -0.40
N GLN A 65 -8.26 8.63 -0.97
CA GLN A 65 -8.61 9.15 -2.29
C GLN A 65 -9.94 9.89 -2.24
N ASP A 66 -10.13 10.79 -3.19
CA ASP A 66 -11.41 11.48 -3.33
C ASP A 66 -12.43 10.58 -4.06
N ASP A 67 -13.58 11.15 -4.42
CA ASP A 67 -14.65 10.39 -5.05
C ASP A 67 -14.43 10.16 -6.56
N VAL A 68 -13.42 10.75 -7.15
CA VAL A 68 -13.12 10.55 -8.57
C VAL A 68 -12.52 9.16 -8.82
N GLY A 69 -11.67 8.70 -7.90
CA GLY A 69 -11.03 7.40 -8.04
C GLY A 69 -9.85 7.42 -9.00
N GLY A 70 -9.61 6.30 -9.65
CA GLY A 70 -8.50 6.16 -10.61
C GLY A 70 -7.44 5.14 -10.19
N LEU A 71 -7.51 4.65 -8.99
CA LEU A 71 -6.57 3.62 -8.53
C LEU A 71 -6.96 2.26 -9.12
N GLU A 72 -5.98 1.57 -9.67
CA GLU A 72 -6.14 0.20 -10.14
C GLU A 72 -5.09 -0.69 -9.50
N VAL A 73 -5.49 -1.89 -9.13
CA VAL A 73 -4.59 -2.89 -8.56
C VAL A 73 -4.60 -4.13 -9.42
N LYS A 74 -3.44 -4.76 -9.55
CA LYS A 74 -3.31 -5.96 -10.35
C LYS A 74 -3.54 -7.19 -9.48
N ARG A 75 -4.49 -8.02 -9.90
CA ARG A 75 -4.75 -9.28 -9.20
C ARG A 75 -3.68 -10.31 -9.57
N LYS A 76 -3.11 -10.95 -8.55
CA LYS A 76 -2.01 -11.88 -8.77
C LYS A 76 -2.45 -13.19 -9.43
N THR A 77 -3.69 -13.61 -9.19
CA THR A 77 -4.17 -14.90 -9.69
C THR A 77 -4.29 -14.96 -11.20
N ASP A 78 -4.70 -13.88 -11.85
CA ASP A 78 -4.90 -13.84 -13.30
C ASP A 78 -4.27 -12.64 -13.98
N GLY A 79 -3.63 -11.75 -13.23
CA GLY A 79 -3.00 -10.56 -13.79
C GLY A 79 -3.98 -9.48 -14.22
N GLU A 80 -5.26 -9.61 -13.91
CA GLU A 80 -6.26 -8.61 -14.27
C GLU A 80 -6.15 -7.38 -13.41
N TRP A 81 -6.29 -6.21 -14.02
CA TRP A 81 -6.32 -4.93 -13.32
C TRP A 81 -7.73 -4.64 -12.84
N ILE A 82 -7.85 -4.38 -11.54
CA ILE A 82 -9.13 -4.12 -10.90
C ILE A 82 -9.13 -2.68 -10.41
N ARG A 83 -10.18 -1.94 -10.78
CA ARG A 83 -10.37 -0.58 -10.31
C ARG A 83 -10.86 -0.60 -8.86
N VAL A 84 -10.21 0.19 -8.02
CA VAL A 84 -10.61 0.32 -6.62
C VAL A 84 -11.65 1.41 -6.51
N LYS A 85 -12.89 1.04 -6.17
CA LYS A 85 -13.98 1.98 -6.04
C LYS A 85 -13.77 2.88 -4.82
N PRO A 86 -13.88 4.21 -4.96
CA PRO A 86 -13.77 5.11 -3.81
C PRO A 86 -14.84 4.80 -2.77
N THR A 87 -14.44 4.76 -1.52
CA THR A 87 -15.34 4.56 -0.39
C THR A 87 -15.17 5.75 0.55
N PRO A 88 -16.26 6.49 0.86
CA PRO A 88 -16.17 7.64 1.75
C PRO A 88 -15.62 7.26 3.12
N ASP A 89 -14.81 8.16 3.69
CA ASP A 89 -14.26 8.01 5.03
C ASP A 89 -13.47 6.72 5.26
N ALA A 90 -12.85 6.22 4.19
CA ALA A 90 -12.06 5.00 4.25
C ALA A 90 -10.64 5.24 3.73
N TYR A 91 -9.71 4.44 4.24
CA TYR A 91 -8.36 4.38 3.72
C TYR A 91 -8.14 3.06 2.99
N ILE A 92 -7.32 3.12 1.96
CA ILE A 92 -6.83 1.92 1.29
C ILE A 92 -5.46 1.63 1.85
N ILE A 93 -5.24 0.39 2.27
CA ILE A 93 -3.99 0.00 2.89
C ILE A 93 -3.39 -1.12 2.06
N ASN A 94 -2.14 -0.94 1.65
CA ASN A 94 -1.43 -1.99 0.96
C ASN A 94 -0.04 -2.19 1.57
N VAL A 95 0.44 -3.41 1.41
CA VAL A 95 1.74 -3.84 1.90
C VAL A 95 2.76 -3.59 0.80
N GLY A 96 3.86 -2.94 1.17
CA GLY A 96 4.94 -2.67 0.23
C GLY A 96 5.91 -3.82 0.06
N ASP A 97 6.89 -3.62 -0.80
CA ASP A 97 7.85 -4.68 -1.17
C ASP A 97 8.64 -5.25 0.01
N ILE A 98 8.94 -4.43 1.01
CA ILE A 98 9.68 -4.91 2.18
C ILE A 98 8.95 -6.04 2.88
N ILE A 99 7.63 -5.96 2.98
CA ILE A 99 6.80 -6.98 3.64
C ILE A 99 6.44 -8.10 2.68
N GLN A 100 6.34 -7.80 1.39
CA GLN A 100 5.96 -8.78 0.37
C GLN A 100 7.11 -9.70 -0.09
N VAL A 101 8.25 -9.59 0.54
CA VAL A 101 9.38 -10.45 0.23
C VAL A 101 8.95 -11.92 0.27
N PRO A 102 9.47 -12.77 -0.63
CA PRO A 102 9.01 -14.14 -0.73
C PRO A 102 8.95 -14.88 0.60
N PRO A 103 7.92 -15.70 0.79
CA PRO A 103 7.66 -16.38 2.07
C PRO A 103 8.85 -17.15 2.64
N LYS A 104 9.72 -17.65 1.80
CA LYS A 104 10.89 -18.36 2.30
C LYS A 104 11.72 -17.52 3.26
N ASN A 105 11.59 -16.20 3.17
CA ASN A 105 12.27 -15.30 4.09
C ASN A 105 11.54 -15.20 5.41
N PHE A 106 10.30 -15.63 5.45
CA PHE A 106 9.48 -15.68 6.66
C PHE A 106 9.44 -17.07 7.25
N GLU A 107 9.69 -18.07 6.44
CA GLU A 107 9.77 -19.45 6.89
C GLU A 107 10.98 -19.68 7.76
N LEU A 108 11.91 -18.79 7.68
CA LEU A 108 13.16 -18.86 8.41
C LEU A 108 13.00 -18.69 9.92
#